data_893505da44a71204e8d77ed779b5725c
#
_entry.id   893505da44a71204e8d77ed779b5725c
#
_cell.length_a   1.000
_cell.length_b   1.000
_cell.length_c   1.000
_cell.angle_alpha   90.00
_cell.angle_beta   90.00
_cell.angle_gamma   90.00
#
_symmetry.space_group_name_H-M   'P 1'
#
loop_
_entity.id
_entity.type
_entity.pdbx_description
1 polymer ?
#
loop_
_entity_poly.entity_id
_entity_poly.type
_entity_poly.pdbx_seq_one_letter_code
_entity_poly.pdbx_strand_id
1 'polypeptide(L)'
;MKDIVPRYRTMAGNYVPRVFGWDTHGLPAELEAEKQLGITEKAQIEDMGLEKFNEYCAKSVLEYTDEWEEYVNRQARWVDFGNGYKTMDINYMESVMWAFKELYDKGLIYKGFRVLPYSWAEHTSLSNQETRLDDSYKMRQDPTLTVTFPVEGAREGSAAEKTLAEHPALADASFLAWTTTPWTLPSNEALAVHPEVTYVLFKATEGDFAGRTFIMAENLLATLEKELGEAEVLTVSYT
;
A
#
# COMPACT_ATOMS: atom_id res chain seq x y z
N MET A 1 13.25 -9.38 -29.22
CA MET A 1 12.02 -8.88 -29.91
C MET A 1 12.07 -7.39 -30.19
N LYS A 2 12.40 -6.51 -29.22
CA LYS A 2 12.47 -5.05 -29.43
C LYS A 2 13.47 -4.59 -30.51
N ASP A 3 14.51 -5.35 -30.83
CA ASP A 3 15.48 -5.04 -31.87
C ASP A 3 15.14 -5.69 -33.23
N ILE A 4 14.54 -6.88 -33.24
CA ILE A 4 14.28 -7.65 -34.47
C ILE A 4 13.37 -6.89 -35.43
N VAL A 5 12.26 -6.36 -34.97
CA VAL A 5 11.29 -5.65 -35.82
C VAL A 5 11.87 -4.35 -36.40
N PRO A 6 12.48 -3.45 -35.58
CA PRO A 6 13.14 -2.26 -36.10
C PRO A 6 14.27 -2.59 -37.10
N ARG A 7 15.10 -3.59 -36.80
CA ARG A 7 16.19 -4.03 -37.66
C ARG A 7 15.66 -4.52 -39.00
N TYR A 8 14.66 -5.41 -39.01
CA TYR A 8 14.01 -5.87 -40.21
C TYR A 8 13.45 -4.73 -41.06
N ARG A 9 12.76 -3.78 -40.45
CA ARG A 9 12.18 -2.63 -41.16
C ARG A 9 13.25 -1.73 -41.76
N THR A 10 14.36 -1.52 -41.06
CA THR A 10 15.49 -0.78 -41.61
C THR A 10 16.08 -1.49 -42.83
N MET A 11 16.30 -2.81 -42.74
CA MET A 11 16.82 -3.62 -43.83
C MET A 11 15.86 -3.68 -45.04
N ALA A 12 14.56 -3.53 -44.78
CA ALA A 12 13.52 -3.41 -45.83
C ALA A 12 13.38 -2.00 -46.42
N GLY A 13 14.30 -1.07 -46.11
CA GLY A 13 14.34 0.28 -46.68
C GLY A 13 13.51 1.33 -45.96
N ASN A 14 12.97 1.03 -44.78
CA ASN A 14 12.25 2.03 -44.00
C ASN A 14 13.20 2.83 -43.09
N TYR A 15 12.90 4.11 -42.90
CA TYR A 15 13.53 4.91 -41.84
C TYR A 15 12.91 4.52 -40.48
N VAL A 16 13.72 4.03 -39.58
CA VAL A 16 13.31 3.61 -38.25
C VAL A 16 14.22 4.26 -37.19
N PRO A 17 13.83 5.38 -36.61
CA PRO A 17 14.60 6.00 -35.53
C PRO A 17 14.63 5.09 -34.31
N ARG A 18 15.81 4.94 -33.70
CA ARG A 18 16.02 4.11 -32.49
C ARG A 18 16.77 4.94 -31.48
N VAL A 19 16.04 5.44 -30.55
CA VAL A 19 16.55 6.30 -29.49
C VAL A 19 16.68 5.48 -28.21
N PHE A 20 17.76 5.67 -27.48
CA PHE A 20 17.92 5.13 -26.13
C PHE A 20 17.38 6.16 -25.13
N GLY A 21 16.44 5.74 -24.27
CA GLY A 21 15.86 6.60 -23.23
C GLY A 21 16.28 6.14 -21.84
N TRP A 22 16.61 7.11 -20.99
CA TRP A 22 16.98 6.90 -19.59
C TRP A 22 15.87 7.37 -18.67
N ASP A 23 15.34 6.44 -17.88
CA ASP A 23 14.46 6.76 -16.76
C ASP A 23 15.33 7.10 -15.54
N THR A 24 15.26 8.36 -15.11
CA THR A 24 16.19 8.93 -14.14
C THR A 24 15.52 9.37 -12.85
N HIS A 25 14.25 9.01 -12.64
CA HIS A 25 13.46 9.40 -11.49
C HIS A 25 12.89 8.20 -10.75
N GLY A 26 12.42 8.48 -9.54
CA GLY A 26 11.64 7.57 -8.73
C GLY A 26 12.37 6.97 -7.55
N LEU A 27 11.63 6.27 -6.73
CA LEU A 27 12.09 5.68 -5.47
C LEU A 27 13.36 4.82 -5.59
N PRO A 28 13.56 3.98 -6.63
CA PRO A 28 14.80 3.21 -6.73
C PRO A 28 16.07 4.05 -6.86
N ALA A 29 15.99 5.20 -7.55
CA ALA A 29 17.13 6.11 -7.68
C ALA A 29 17.43 6.82 -6.34
N GLU A 30 16.41 7.22 -5.60
CA GLU A 30 16.54 7.83 -4.28
C GLU A 30 17.13 6.84 -3.27
N LEU A 31 16.60 5.62 -3.20
CA LEU A 31 17.09 4.57 -2.29
C LEU A 31 18.55 4.21 -2.53
N GLU A 32 19.01 4.15 -3.78
CA GLU A 32 20.41 3.90 -4.06
C GLU A 32 21.30 5.08 -3.62
N ALA A 33 20.85 6.31 -3.83
CA ALA A 33 21.54 7.51 -3.33
C ALA A 33 21.59 7.54 -1.79
N GLU A 34 20.49 7.24 -1.10
CA GLU A 34 20.45 7.13 0.35
C GLU A 34 21.43 6.09 0.88
N LYS A 35 21.46 4.91 0.26
CA LYS A 35 22.39 3.83 0.61
C LYS A 35 23.85 4.25 0.43
N GLN A 36 24.20 4.91 -0.68
CA GLN A 36 25.55 5.39 -0.95
C GLN A 36 25.97 6.48 0.02
N LEU A 37 25.05 7.32 0.47
CA LEU A 37 25.26 8.40 1.44
C LEU A 37 25.20 7.92 2.91
N GLY A 38 24.77 6.67 3.15
CA GLY A 38 24.59 6.14 4.50
C GLY A 38 23.39 6.76 5.24
N ILE A 39 22.41 7.27 4.51
CA ILE A 39 21.18 7.85 5.06
C ILE A 39 20.25 6.72 5.48
N THR A 40 19.74 6.79 6.71
CA THR A 40 18.84 5.81 7.29
C THR A 40 17.49 6.39 7.69
N GLU A 41 17.41 7.72 7.78
CA GLU A 41 16.19 8.45 8.16
C GLU A 41 15.99 9.66 7.26
N LYS A 42 14.76 9.90 6.85
CA LYS A 42 14.41 11.00 5.93
C LYS A 42 14.79 12.40 6.45
N ALA A 43 14.79 12.59 7.75
CA ALA A 43 15.24 13.85 8.38
C ALA A 43 16.69 14.20 8.00
N GLN A 44 17.56 13.23 7.78
CA GLN A 44 18.95 13.45 7.37
C GLN A 44 19.06 14.08 5.97
N ILE A 45 18.08 13.82 5.08
CA ILE A 45 18.00 14.49 3.77
C ILE A 45 17.67 15.97 3.94
N GLU A 46 16.75 16.29 4.84
CA GLU A 46 16.37 17.67 5.14
C GLU A 46 17.56 18.44 5.77
N ASP A 47 18.29 17.80 6.68
CA ASP A 47 19.49 18.36 7.31
C ASP A 47 20.62 18.59 6.29
N MET A 48 20.81 17.69 5.33
CA MET A 48 21.79 17.85 4.24
C MET A 48 21.38 18.96 3.28
N GLY A 49 20.10 19.17 3.07
CA GLY A 49 19.46 20.08 2.13
C GLY A 49 19.05 19.39 0.84
N LEU A 50 17.79 19.60 0.45
CA LEU A 50 17.16 18.96 -0.71
C LEU A 50 17.92 19.21 -2.01
N GLU A 51 18.48 20.39 -2.22
CA GLU A 51 19.24 20.72 -3.42
C GLU A 51 20.46 19.79 -3.58
N LYS A 52 21.24 19.62 -2.51
CA LYS A 52 22.43 18.76 -2.51
C LYS A 52 22.08 17.29 -2.72
N PHE A 53 21.00 16.84 -2.09
CA PHE A 53 20.52 15.48 -2.27
C PHE A 53 20.09 15.23 -3.71
N ASN A 54 19.31 16.14 -4.31
CA ASN A 54 18.87 16.04 -5.70
C ASN A 54 20.04 16.08 -6.69
N GLU A 55 21.05 16.91 -6.45
CA GLU A 55 22.29 16.93 -7.25
C GLU A 55 23.03 15.59 -7.18
N TYR A 56 23.06 14.98 -6.00
CA TYR A 56 23.66 13.67 -5.80
C TYR A 56 22.89 12.59 -6.58
N CYS A 57 21.57 12.54 -6.45
CA CYS A 57 20.70 11.62 -7.20
C CYS A 57 20.92 11.77 -8.70
N ALA A 58 20.95 13.00 -9.22
CA ALA A 58 21.15 13.28 -10.64
C ALA A 58 22.51 12.78 -11.17
N LYS A 59 23.55 12.77 -10.35
CA LYS A 59 24.85 12.19 -10.70
C LYS A 59 24.86 10.68 -10.60
N SER A 60 24.35 10.15 -9.48
CA SER A 60 24.34 8.70 -9.21
C SER A 60 23.56 7.91 -10.25
N VAL A 61 22.39 8.39 -10.66
CA VAL A 61 21.55 7.69 -11.65
C VAL A 61 22.19 7.55 -13.04
N LEU A 62 23.20 8.34 -13.35
CA LEU A 62 23.93 8.29 -14.62
C LEU A 62 25.29 7.58 -14.53
N GLU A 63 25.66 7.09 -13.34
CA GLU A 63 26.98 6.50 -13.07
C GLU A 63 27.34 5.35 -14.03
N TYR A 64 26.37 4.52 -14.39
CA TYR A 64 26.59 3.31 -15.20
C TYR A 64 26.14 3.43 -16.65
N THR A 65 26.01 4.65 -17.18
CA THR A 65 25.53 4.85 -18.55
C THR A 65 26.49 4.29 -19.61
N ASP A 66 27.79 4.41 -19.39
CA ASP A 66 28.83 3.93 -20.32
C ASP A 66 28.88 2.41 -20.35
N GLU A 67 28.80 1.76 -19.20
CA GLU A 67 28.73 0.30 -19.10
C GLU A 67 27.46 -0.25 -19.77
N TRP A 68 26.33 0.45 -19.63
CA TRP A 68 25.11 0.09 -20.34
C TRP A 68 25.26 0.23 -21.87
N GLU A 69 25.93 1.25 -22.35
CA GLU A 69 26.20 1.41 -23.77
C GLU A 69 27.07 0.26 -24.29
N GLU A 70 28.17 -0.06 -23.60
CA GLU A 70 29.03 -1.20 -23.93
C GLU A 70 28.26 -2.52 -23.95
N TYR A 71 27.46 -2.77 -22.90
CA TYR A 71 26.65 -3.97 -22.79
C TYR A 71 25.65 -4.13 -23.93
N VAL A 72 24.92 -3.08 -24.27
CA VAL A 72 23.91 -3.08 -25.34
C VAL A 72 24.58 -3.24 -26.71
N ASN A 73 25.73 -2.58 -26.94
CA ASN A 73 26.52 -2.74 -28.15
C ASN A 73 27.06 -4.17 -28.30
N ARG A 74 27.48 -4.80 -27.20
CA ARG A 74 27.90 -6.21 -27.19
C ARG A 74 26.76 -7.17 -27.55
N GLN A 75 25.53 -6.82 -27.23
CA GLN A 75 24.34 -7.57 -27.64
C GLN A 75 23.99 -7.32 -29.12
N ALA A 76 24.76 -6.51 -29.82
CA ALA A 76 24.56 -6.11 -31.23
C ALA A 76 23.18 -5.44 -31.48
N ARG A 77 22.62 -4.79 -30.48
CA ARG A 77 21.41 -4.01 -30.66
C ARG A 77 21.70 -2.72 -31.43
N TRP A 78 20.91 -2.45 -32.46
CA TRP A 78 21.00 -1.20 -33.21
C TRP A 78 20.23 -0.11 -32.52
N VAL A 79 20.92 0.79 -31.85
CA VAL A 79 20.33 1.93 -31.11
C VAL A 79 21.29 3.11 -31.13
N ASP A 80 20.75 4.31 -31.15
CA ASP A 80 21.50 5.55 -31.09
C ASP A 80 21.54 6.04 -29.62
N PHE A 81 22.74 6.00 -29.02
CA PHE A 81 22.97 6.52 -27.69
C PHE A 81 23.24 8.03 -27.68
N GLY A 82 23.83 8.56 -28.79
CA GLY A 82 24.21 9.97 -28.85
C GLY A 82 23.03 10.95 -28.87
N ASN A 83 21.88 10.51 -29.41
CA ASN A 83 20.65 11.29 -29.49
C ASN A 83 19.58 10.77 -28.51
N GLY A 84 20.00 10.10 -27.46
CA GLY A 84 19.12 9.63 -26.38
C GLY A 84 18.49 10.77 -25.59
N TYR A 85 17.43 10.48 -24.87
CA TYR A 85 16.82 11.41 -23.90
C TYR A 85 16.94 10.87 -22.49
N LYS A 86 16.93 11.77 -21.53
CA LYS A 86 16.81 11.47 -20.11
C LYS A 86 15.53 12.09 -19.58
N THR A 87 14.79 11.40 -18.74
CA THR A 87 13.55 11.95 -18.17
C THR A 87 13.80 13.18 -17.31
N MET A 88 15.05 13.40 -16.86
CA MET A 88 15.48 14.61 -16.15
C MET A 88 15.83 15.79 -17.05
N ASP A 89 15.89 15.60 -18.38
CA ASP A 89 16.17 16.71 -19.30
C ASP A 89 15.01 17.70 -19.29
N ILE A 90 15.34 19.00 -19.32
CA ILE A 90 14.34 20.07 -19.18
C ILE A 90 13.28 20.01 -20.27
N ASN A 91 13.70 19.68 -21.50
CA ASN A 91 12.78 19.56 -22.65
C ASN A 91 11.79 18.38 -22.46
N TYR A 92 12.24 17.29 -21.81
CA TYR A 92 11.37 16.17 -21.50
C TYR A 92 10.36 16.56 -20.41
N MET A 93 10.83 17.19 -19.33
CA MET A 93 9.97 17.64 -18.24
C MET A 93 8.95 18.67 -18.71
N GLU A 94 9.36 19.61 -19.57
CA GLU A 94 8.45 20.60 -20.17
C GLU A 94 7.33 19.92 -20.97
N SER A 95 7.68 18.90 -21.76
CA SER A 95 6.70 18.13 -22.55
C SER A 95 5.70 17.39 -21.65
N VAL A 96 6.15 16.82 -20.54
CA VAL A 96 5.28 16.16 -19.55
C VAL A 96 4.33 17.18 -18.89
N MET A 97 4.87 18.34 -18.48
CA MET A 97 4.07 19.40 -17.87
C MET A 97 3.05 19.99 -18.86
N TRP A 98 3.43 20.13 -20.12
CA TRP A 98 2.51 20.52 -21.17
C TRP A 98 1.37 19.52 -21.33
N ALA A 99 1.65 18.23 -21.40
CA ALA A 99 0.65 17.18 -21.50
C ALA A 99 -0.30 17.17 -20.28
N PHE A 100 0.23 17.36 -19.08
CA PHE A 100 -0.57 17.50 -17.86
C PHE A 100 -1.52 18.72 -17.96
N LYS A 101 -0.98 19.86 -18.39
CA LYS A 101 -1.78 21.09 -18.55
C LYS A 101 -2.94 20.91 -19.55
N GLU A 102 -2.65 20.25 -20.71
CA GLU A 102 -3.68 19.98 -21.71
C GLU A 102 -4.82 19.10 -21.16
N LEU A 103 -4.51 18.11 -20.35
CA LEU A 103 -5.51 17.27 -19.70
C LEU A 103 -6.29 18.02 -18.62
N TYR A 104 -5.60 18.87 -17.87
CA TYR A 104 -6.22 19.69 -16.84
C TYR A 104 -7.22 20.71 -17.46
N ASP A 105 -6.80 21.42 -18.49
CA ASP A 105 -7.64 22.40 -19.19
C ASP A 105 -8.88 21.76 -19.84
N LYS A 106 -8.81 20.48 -20.19
CA LYS A 106 -9.95 19.68 -20.68
C LYS A 106 -10.84 19.12 -19.56
N GLY A 107 -10.54 19.39 -18.30
CA GLY A 107 -11.30 18.87 -17.15
C GLY A 107 -11.16 17.35 -16.91
N LEU A 108 -10.13 16.72 -17.48
CA LEU A 108 -9.90 15.27 -17.35
C LEU A 108 -9.07 14.91 -16.11
N ILE A 109 -8.51 15.90 -15.42
CA ILE A 109 -7.75 15.73 -14.18
C ILE A 109 -8.53 16.37 -13.04
N TYR A 110 -8.68 15.61 -11.97
CA TYR A 110 -9.35 16.07 -10.75
C TYR A 110 -8.61 15.55 -9.50
N LYS A 111 -8.80 16.24 -8.39
CA LYS A 111 -8.27 15.82 -7.08
C LYS A 111 -9.22 14.79 -6.47
N GLY A 112 -8.68 13.63 -6.09
CA GLY A 112 -9.44 12.55 -5.48
C GLY A 112 -8.64 11.77 -4.46
N PHE A 113 -9.33 10.95 -3.67
CA PHE A 113 -8.69 10.02 -2.73
C PHE A 113 -8.51 8.66 -3.37
N ARG A 114 -7.40 8.00 -3.05
CA ARG A 114 -7.11 6.64 -3.46
C ARG A 114 -6.41 5.89 -2.33
N VAL A 115 -6.85 4.66 -2.06
CA VAL A 115 -6.14 3.77 -1.14
C VAL A 115 -4.98 3.12 -1.87
N LEU A 116 -3.79 3.29 -1.34
CA LEU A 116 -2.55 2.72 -1.87
C LEU A 116 -1.78 2.03 -0.74
N PRO A 117 -0.96 1.00 -1.06
CA PRO A 117 0.06 0.52 -0.14
C PRO A 117 1.00 1.67 0.24
N TYR A 118 1.41 1.71 1.48
CA TYR A 118 2.29 2.75 2.02
C TYR A 118 3.48 2.11 2.74
N SER A 119 4.69 2.50 2.35
CA SER A 119 5.90 2.13 3.08
C SER A 119 6.12 3.11 4.24
N TRP A 120 6.04 2.60 5.45
CA TRP A 120 6.34 3.40 6.64
C TRP A 120 7.85 3.66 6.80
N ALA A 121 8.70 2.80 6.24
CA ALA A 121 10.15 2.97 6.26
C ALA A 121 10.60 4.06 5.29
N GLU A 122 10.02 4.08 4.09
CA GLU A 122 10.35 5.04 3.03
C GLU A 122 9.47 6.29 3.06
N HIS A 123 8.49 6.33 3.95
CA HIS A 123 7.51 7.42 4.09
C HIS A 123 6.82 7.81 2.76
N THR A 124 6.52 6.81 1.93
CA THR A 124 5.90 7.05 0.61
C THR A 124 4.89 5.98 0.24
N SER A 125 3.99 6.34 -0.68
CA SER A 125 3.06 5.39 -1.30
C SER A 125 3.78 4.53 -2.32
N LEU A 126 3.42 3.24 -2.36
CA LEU A 126 4.01 2.27 -3.28
C LEU A 126 3.06 1.96 -4.44
N SER A 127 3.65 1.73 -5.61
CA SER A 127 2.93 1.18 -6.76
C SER A 127 2.66 -0.33 -6.59
N ASN A 128 1.71 -0.84 -7.36
CA ASN A 128 1.47 -2.29 -7.41
C ASN A 128 2.69 -3.09 -7.90
N GLN A 129 3.58 -2.47 -8.67
CA GLN A 129 4.80 -3.13 -9.14
C GLN A 129 5.81 -3.25 -8.00
N GLU A 130 6.01 -2.19 -7.24
CA GLU A 130 6.94 -2.18 -6.09
C GLU A 130 6.54 -3.19 -5.03
N THR A 131 5.24 -3.38 -4.77
CA THR A 131 4.76 -4.42 -3.84
C THR A 131 4.92 -5.85 -4.34
N ARG A 132 5.31 -6.06 -5.61
CA ARG A 132 5.52 -7.38 -6.22
C ARG A 132 6.99 -7.69 -6.52
N LEU A 133 7.90 -6.80 -6.18
CA LEU A 133 9.33 -7.06 -6.29
C LEU A 133 9.75 -8.16 -5.32
N ASP A 134 10.78 -8.89 -5.68
CA ASP A 134 11.39 -9.89 -4.79
C ASP A 134 11.86 -9.19 -3.50
N ASP A 135 11.69 -9.88 -2.37
CA ASP A 135 12.05 -9.37 -1.03
C ASP A 135 11.31 -8.10 -0.55
N SER A 136 10.20 -7.73 -1.19
CA SER A 136 9.38 -6.57 -0.78
C SER A 136 8.72 -6.75 0.59
N TYR A 137 8.52 -7.99 1.04
CA TYR A 137 7.88 -8.32 2.30
C TYR A 137 8.86 -8.96 3.26
N LYS A 138 8.83 -8.53 4.52
CA LYS A 138 9.64 -9.08 5.60
C LYS A 138 8.76 -9.43 6.79
N MET A 139 9.13 -10.51 7.47
CA MET A 139 8.47 -10.85 8.74
C MET A 139 8.87 -9.83 9.79
N ARG A 140 7.87 -9.30 10.48
CA ARG A 140 8.02 -8.33 11.56
C ARG A 140 7.11 -8.72 12.70
N GLN A 141 7.55 -8.52 13.94
CA GLN A 141 6.70 -8.66 15.13
C GLN A 141 6.03 -7.32 15.39
N ASP A 142 4.71 -7.27 15.19
CA ASP A 142 3.89 -6.09 15.43
C ASP A 142 2.97 -6.31 16.64
N PRO A 143 2.68 -5.27 17.44
CA PRO A 143 1.69 -5.35 18.50
C PRO A 143 0.31 -5.50 17.88
N THR A 144 -0.48 -6.40 18.46
CA THR A 144 -1.89 -6.61 18.12
C THR A 144 -2.77 -6.27 19.30
N LEU A 145 -3.98 -5.85 19.03
CA LEU A 145 -4.99 -5.60 20.07
C LEU A 145 -6.28 -6.34 19.75
N THR A 146 -6.86 -6.94 20.77
CA THR A 146 -8.25 -7.35 20.81
C THR A 146 -9.04 -6.28 21.54
N VAL A 147 -10.01 -5.68 20.87
CA VAL A 147 -10.80 -4.57 21.40
C VAL A 147 -12.27 -4.93 21.47
N THR A 148 -12.97 -4.30 22.39
CA THR A 148 -14.39 -4.51 22.61
C THR A 148 -15.20 -3.27 22.25
N PHE A 149 -16.30 -3.45 21.54
CA PHE A 149 -17.26 -2.41 21.20
C PHE A 149 -18.60 -2.76 21.85
N PRO A 150 -19.00 -2.06 22.92
CA PRO A 150 -20.26 -2.32 23.58
C PRO A 150 -21.46 -2.17 22.66
N VAL A 151 -22.46 -3.02 22.80
CA VAL A 151 -23.75 -2.83 22.14
C VAL A 151 -24.47 -1.70 22.90
N GLU A 152 -24.74 -0.62 22.17
CA GLU A 152 -25.53 0.50 22.68
C GLU A 152 -27.01 0.32 22.32
N GLY A 153 -27.88 1.16 22.89
CA GLY A 153 -29.29 1.16 22.56
C GLY A 153 -29.55 1.43 21.07
N ALA A 154 -30.57 0.80 20.55
CA ALA A 154 -30.97 0.97 19.15
C ALA A 154 -31.84 2.21 18.94
N ARG A 155 -31.80 2.75 17.69
CA ARG A 155 -32.70 3.84 17.30
C ARG A 155 -34.14 3.36 17.31
N GLU A 156 -35.04 4.18 17.90
CA GLU A 156 -36.49 3.93 17.95
C GLU A 156 -37.07 3.60 16.55
N GLY A 157 -37.84 2.53 16.47
CA GLY A 157 -38.44 2.03 15.25
C GLY A 157 -37.52 1.25 14.33
N SER A 158 -36.23 1.05 14.70
CA SER A 158 -35.28 0.27 13.89
C SER A 158 -35.45 -1.25 14.07
N ALA A 159 -34.92 -2.02 13.10
CA ALA A 159 -34.85 -3.47 13.23
C ALA A 159 -34.01 -3.91 14.44
N ALA A 160 -32.95 -3.15 14.75
CA ALA A 160 -32.09 -3.42 15.89
C ALA A 160 -32.81 -3.28 17.24
N GLU A 161 -33.76 -2.35 17.36
CA GLU A 161 -34.60 -2.23 18.58
C GLU A 161 -35.44 -3.49 18.82
N LYS A 162 -36.04 -4.03 17.75
CA LYS A 162 -36.79 -5.30 17.87
C LYS A 162 -35.89 -6.45 18.26
N THR A 163 -34.72 -6.54 17.64
CA THR A 163 -33.73 -7.58 17.95
C THR A 163 -33.26 -7.52 19.39
N LEU A 164 -32.99 -6.32 19.93
CA LEU A 164 -32.64 -6.15 21.35
C LEU A 164 -33.77 -6.51 22.29
N ALA A 165 -34.99 -6.20 21.91
CA ALA A 165 -36.19 -6.59 22.71
C ALA A 165 -36.42 -8.11 22.72
N GLU A 166 -36.18 -8.77 21.60
CA GLU A 166 -36.31 -10.22 21.47
C GLU A 166 -35.14 -10.98 22.14
N HIS A 167 -33.97 -10.35 22.21
CA HIS A 167 -32.73 -10.93 22.75
C HIS A 167 -32.08 -10.02 23.80
N PRO A 168 -32.62 -9.93 25.02
CA PRO A 168 -32.12 -9.00 26.05
C PRO A 168 -30.64 -9.20 26.40
N ALA A 169 -30.08 -10.41 26.26
CA ALA A 169 -28.68 -10.70 26.50
C ALA A 169 -27.71 -9.94 25.58
N LEU A 170 -28.18 -9.41 24.43
CA LEU A 170 -27.39 -8.57 23.56
C LEU A 170 -27.10 -7.18 24.14
N ALA A 171 -27.99 -6.67 25.01
CA ALA A 171 -27.84 -5.32 25.58
C ALA A 171 -26.59 -5.17 26.45
N ASP A 172 -26.13 -6.25 27.07
CA ASP A 172 -24.93 -6.29 27.89
C ASP A 172 -23.70 -6.87 27.17
N ALA A 173 -23.85 -7.14 25.89
CA ALA A 173 -22.78 -7.73 25.07
C ALA A 173 -21.85 -6.68 24.45
N SER A 174 -20.68 -7.12 24.03
CA SER A 174 -19.75 -6.32 23.26
C SER A 174 -19.28 -7.12 22.04
N PHE A 175 -19.16 -6.46 20.87
CA PHE A 175 -18.45 -7.04 19.75
C PHE A 175 -16.97 -7.13 20.05
N LEU A 176 -16.34 -8.24 19.66
CA LEU A 176 -14.89 -8.39 19.67
C LEU A 176 -14.34 -8.14 18.25
N ALA A 177 -13.31 -7.34 18.18
CA ALA A 177 -12.54 -7.13 16.97
C ALA A 177 -11.04 -7.20 17.28
N TRP A 178 -10.30 -7.81 16.38
CA TRP A 178 -8.86 -7.94 16.47
C TRP A 178 -8.19 -7.11 15.36
N THR A 179 -7.11 -6.40 15.72
CA THR A 179 -6.38 -5.55 14.77
C THR A 179 -4.88 -5.67 14.94
N THR A 180 -4.16 -5.62 13.81
CA THR A 180 -2.70 -5.45 13.73
C THR A 180 -2.30 -3.99 13.56
N THR A 181 -3.27 -3.07 13.45
CA THR A 181 -3.06 -1.65 13.22
C THR A 181 -3.73 -0.79 14.29
N PRO A 182 -3.31 -0.91 15.57
CA PRO A 182 -3.99 -0.27 16.70
C PRO A 182 -4.06 1.26 16.62
N TRP A 183 -3.17 1.90 15.89
CA TRP A 183 -3.16 3.35 15.66
C TRP A 183 -4.35 3.86 14.83
N THR A 184 -5.11 2.97 14.19
CA THR A 184 -6.33 3.35 13.44
C THR A 184 -7.57 3.47 14.35
N LEU A 185 -7.54 2.91 15.55
CA LEU A 185 -8.68 2.90 16.48
C LEU A 185 -9.22 4.29 16.86
N PRO A 186 -8.39 5.36 17.05
CA PRO A 186 -8.91 6.70 17.36
C PRO A 186 -9.86 7.28 16.30
N SER A 187 -9.79 6.81 15.06
CA SER A 187 -10.67 7.24 13.96
C SER A 187 -11.66 6.15 13.52
N ASN A 188 -11.91 5.16 14.38
CA ASN A 188 -12.89 4.12 14.05
C ASN A 188 -14.32 4.66 14.15
N GLU A 189 -15.10 4.52 13.07
CA GLU A 189 -16.47 5.03 12.99
C GLU A 189 -17.53 3.91 12.99
N ALA A 190 -17.15 2.68 12.60
CA ALA A 190 -18.09 1.59 12.47
C ALA A 190 -17.40 0.21 12.51
N LEU A 191 -18.17 -0.83 12.80
CA LEU A 191 -17.80 -2.22 12.60
C LEU A 191 -18.48 -2.76 11.34
N ALA A 192 -17.72 -3.41 10.47
CA ALA A 192 -18.25 -4.12 9.32
C ALA A 192 -18.43 -5.60 9.66
N VAL A 193 -19.62 -6.14 9.40
CA VAL A 193 -19.93 -7.55 9.55
C VAL A 193 -20.26 -8.18 8.20
N HIS A 194 -19.99 -9.46 8.02
CA HIS A 194 -20.28 -10.17 6.78
C HIS A 194 -21.62 -10.91 6.91
N PRO A 195 -22.56 -10.75 5.99
CA PRO A 195 -23.91 -11.32 6.10
C PRO A 195 -23.96 -12.85 6.04
N GLU A 196 -22.94 -13.51 5.46
CA GLU A 196 -22.86 -14.96 5.33
C GLU A 196 -22.02 -15.63 6.44
N VAL A 197 -21.48 -14.84 7.39
CA VAL A 197 -20.70 -15.37 8.51
C VAL A 197 -21.63 -15.53 9.73
N THR A 198 -21.59 -16.71 10.33
CA THR A 198 -22.30 -16.97 11.60
C THR A 198 -21.60 -16.26 12.73
N TYR A 199 -22.34 -15.43 13.46
CA TYR A 199 -21.89 -14.79 14.71
C TYR A 199 -22.56 -15.46 15.88
N VAL A 200 -21.81 -15.59 16.99
CA VAL A 200 -22.30 -16.19 18.22
C VAL A 200 -22.22 -15.20 19.36
N LEU A 201 -23.24 -15.27 20.22
CA LEU A 201 -23.23 -14.65 21.54
C LEU A 201 -22.67 -15.67 22.52
N PHE A 202 -21.61 -15.33 23.24
CA PHE A 202 -20.98 -16.22 24.20
C PHE A 202 -20.52 -15.48 25.44
N LYS A 203 -20.36 -16.22 26.55
CA LYS A 203 -19.83 -15.71 27.79
C LYS A 203 -18.44 -16.24 28.03
N ALA A 204 -17.49 -15.34 28.34
CA ALA A 204 -16.15 -15.72 28.73
C ALA A 204 -16.17 -16.35 30.14
N THR A 205 -15.52 -17.49 30.32
CA THR A 205 -15.53 -18.24 31.59
C THR A 205 -14.32 -17.97 32.45
N GLU A 206 -13.21 -17.53 31.85
CA GLU A 206 -11.91 -17.36 32.50
C GLU A 206 -11.25 -16.03 32.13
N GLY A 207 -10.11 -15.75 32.78
CA GLY A 207 -9.26 -14.58 32.48
C GLY A 207 -9.88 -13.25 32.98
N ASP A 208 -9.32 -12.15 32.47
CA ASP A 208 -9.72 -10.79 32.84
C ASP A 208 -11.14 -10.42 32.37
N PHE A 209 -11.69 -11.25 31.50
CA PHE A 209 -13.01 -11.04 30.89
C PHE A 209 -14.09 -12.01 31.44
N ALA A 210 -13.76 -12.82 32.45
CA ALA A 210 -14.68 -13.79 33.03
C ALA A 210 -16.02 -13.17 33.40
N GLY A 211 -17.11 -13.80 32.98
CA GLY A 211 -18.47 -13.36 33.20
C GLY A 211 -19.02 -12.30 32.25
N ARG A 212 -18.20 -11.74 31.35
CA ARG A 212 -18.64 -10.80 30.33
C ARG A 212 -19.14 -11.53 29.07
N THR A 213 -20.07 -10.88 28.38
CA THR A 213 -20.73 -11.42 27.19
C THR A 213 -20.21 -10.73 25.93
N PHE A 214 -19.88 -11.53 24.91
CA PHE A 214 -19.29 -11.05 23.68
C PHE A 214 -20.00 -11.62 22.45
N ILE A 215 -19.82 -10.90 21.32
CA ILE A 215 -20.28 -11.30 19.99
C ILE A 215 -19.05 -11.37 19.08
N MET A 216 -18.85 -12.51 18.42
CA MET A 216 -17.82 -12.67 17.39
C MET A 216 -18.19 -13.77 16.39
N ALA A 217 -17.43 -13.88 15.32
CA ALA A 217 -17.60 -14.95 14.34
C ALA A 217 -17.29 -16.32 14.98
N GLU A 218 -18.19 -17.29 14.80
CA GLU A 218 -18.12 -18.62 15.39
C GLU A 218 -16.79 -19.33 15.07
N ASN A 219 -16.36 -19.26 13.82
CA ASN A 219 -15.13 -19.90 13.35
C ASN A 219 -13.83 -19.30 13.95
N LEU A 220 -13.91 -18.20 14.66
CA LEU A 220 -12.78 -17.54 15.32
C LEU A 220 -12.73 -17.76 16.84
N LEU A 221 -13.71 -18.43 17.44
CA LEU A 221 -13.75 -18.66 18.89
C LEU A 221 -12.46 -19.31 19.41
N ALA A 222 -11.97 -20.34 18.73
CA ALA A 222 -10.75 -21.04 19.12
C ALA A 222 -9.47 -20.17 19.06
N THR A 223 -9.49 -19.07 18.30
CA THR A 223 -8.32 -18.18 18.19
C THR A 223 -8.10 -17.32 19.44
N LEU A 224 -9.15 -17.09 20.23
CA LEU A 224 -9.13 -16.27 21.42
C LEU A 224 -9.31 -17.09 22.74
N GLU A 225 -9.21 -18.41 22.65
CA GLU A 225 -9.36 -19.30 23.82
C GLU A 225 -8.36 -18.99 24.94
N LYS A 226 -7.16 -18.53 24.60
CA LYS A 226 -6.15 -18.13 25.58
C LYS A 226 -6.51 -16.89 26.39
N GLU A 227 -7.22 -15.94 25.77
CA GLU A 227 -7.62 -14.68 26.41
C GLU A 227 -8.96 -14.77 27.13
N LEU A 228 -9.84 -15.65 26.64
CA LEU A 228 -11.24 -15.69 27.06
C LEU A 228 -11.63 -16.96 27.86
N GLY A 229 -10.75 -17.97 27.85
CA GLY A 229 -11.07 -19.32 28.35
C GLY A 229 -12.05 -20.06 27.43
N GLU A 230 -12.60 -21.17 27.90
CA GLU A 230 -13.68 -21.86 27.19
C GLU A 230 -14.91 -20.93 27.06
N ALA A 231 -15.39 -20.79 25.83
CA ALA A 231 -16.55 -19.95 25.54
C ALA A 231 -17.85 -20.71 25.81
N GLU A 232 -18.66 -20.24 26.76
CA GLU A 232 -20.04 -20.71 26.93
C GLU A 232 -20.92 -20.03 25.86
N VAL A 233 -21.25 -20.76 24.82
CA VAL A 233 -22.09 -20.24 23.71
C VAL A 233 -23.55 -20.15 24.21
N LEU A 234 -24.08 -18.92 24.30
CA LEU A 234 -25.44 -18.65 24.76
C LEU A 234 -26.46 -18.74 23.62
N THR A 235 -26.10 -18.34 22.43
CA THR A 235 -26.96 -18.38 21.24
C THR A 235 -26.13 -18.41 19.97
N VAL A 236 -26.57 -19.19 18.99
CA VAL A 236 -25.95 -19.32 17.66
C VAL A 236 -26.86 -18.66 16.62
N SER A 237 -26.21 -17.84 15.77
CA SER A 237 -26.73 -17.32 14.52
C SER A 237 -27.71 -16.17 14.56
N TYR A 238 -27.22 -15.04 14.04
CA TYR A 238 -28.07 -14.05 13.39
C TYR A 238 -27.48 -13.81 11.98
N THR A 239 -28.11 -14.35 10.98
CA THR A 239 -28.00 -13.93 9.58
C THR A 239 -28.99 -12.81 9.32
#